data_9a1646105bfaebb3249ad785b02cf1a8
#
_entry.id   9a1646105bfaebb3249ad785b02cf1a8
#
_cell.length_a   1.000
_cell.length_b   1.000
_cell.length_c   1.000
_cell.angle_alpha   90.00
_cell.angle_beta   90.00
_cell.angle_gamma   90.00
#
_symmetry.space_group_name_H-M   'P 1'
#
loop_
_entity.id
_entity.type
_entity.pdbx_description
1 polymer ?
#
loop_
_entity_poly.entity_id
_entity_poly.type
_entity_poly.pdbx_seq_one_letter_code
_entity_poly.pdbx_strand_id
1 'polypeptide(L)'
;VRKVTKLLVASLLSLTLLVPSVSAASSASLEGSSEGKTSMDSHATAANATKAASFSDVPKNFWAKDSIDYLVQNGIISGYKNGKFGVNDPIKREHAAIILAKALGVDKESAPNPGFRDIPVTHPAYDEIAVLTKYGVFSKAKYFNPSGKLKRSHMAKIITEGFGFDYSYLVSFKDVKSSDPFYKYIATLGSAGIAGGSNGYFMPNKTLNRTEFSVFVARALEPRFRTGVQVDVQSVQYLSDGRLKMNLIMYNNTRQSAFNIKGKYELYAGRTLVAKTSTAREFKNVTIGANQKKAVTFYFSTSEIKNKVSLKDISLGYEHSWKYYQ
;
A
#
# COMPACT_ATOMS: atom_id res chain seq x y z
N VAL A 1 -9.98 -17.16 -19.95
CA VAL A 1 -9.21 -16.65 -18.81
C VAL A 1 -8.53 -15.38 -19.28
N ARG A 2 -9.10 -14.20 -18.97
CA ARG A 2 -8.58 -12.91 -19.39
C ARG A 2 -7.42 -12.52 -18.47
N LYS A 3 -6.27 -12.24 -19.06
CA LYS A 3 -5.13 -11.62 -18.38
C LYS A 3 -5.57 -10.26 -17.83
N VAL A 4 -5.69 -10.15 -16.53
CA VAL A 4 -5.73 -8.84 -15.85
C VAL A 4 -4.30 -8.34 -15.90
N THR A 5 -4.05 -7.37 -16.77
CA THR A 5 -2.78 -6.63 -16.77
C THR A 5 -2.70 -5.96 -15.38
N LYS A 6 -1.69 -6.35 -14.58
CA LYS A 6 -1.41 -5.70 -13.30
C LYS A 6 -1.29 -4.20 -13.57
N LEU A 7 -2.12 -3.39 -12.92
CA LEU A 7 -1.85 -1.96 -12.82
C LEU A 7 -0.57 -1.85 -12.00
N LEU A 8 0.55 -1.67 -12.69
CA LEU A 8 1.81 -1.28 -12.08
C LEU A 8 1.58 0.13 -11.52
N VAL A 9 1.39 0.22 -10.21
CA VAL A 9 1.62 1.45 -9.49
C VAL A 9 3.13 1.69 -9.57
N ALA A 10 3.56 2.36 -10.64
CA ALA A 10 4.91 2.86 -10.75
C ALA A 10 5.08 3.92 -9.67
N SER A 11 5.65 3.54 -8.54
CA SER A 11 6.20 4.49 -7.58
C SER A 11 7.39 5.18 -8.24
N LEU A 12 7.12 6.23 -9.02
CA LEU A 12 8.12 7.19 -9.48
C LEU A 12 8.62 7.98 -8.27
N LEU A 13 9.57 7.42 -7.56
CA LEU A 13 10.47 8.15 -6.66
C LEU A 13 11.88 7.60 -6.86
N SER A 14 12.43 7.80 -8.06
CA SER A 14 13.87 7.83 -8.27
C SER A 14 14.37 9.23 -7.90
N LEU A 15 14.61 9.45 -6.61
CA LEU A 15 15.40 10.58 -6.14
C LEU A 15 16.88 10.21 -6.37
N THR A 16 17.41 10.53 -7.55
CA THR A 16 18.85 10.55 -7.81
C THR A 16 19.44 11.70 -7.00
N LEU A 17 20.05 11.37 -5.89
CA LEU A 17 20.99 12.26 -5.20
C LEU A 17 22.22 12.45 -6.09
N LEU A 18 22.23 13.52 -6.88
CA LEU A 18 23.47 14.07 -7.44
C LEU A 18 24.25 14.70 -6.29
N VAL A 19 25.36 14.05 -5.92
CA VAL A 19 26.38 14.65 -5.07
C VAL A 19 27.21 15.58 -5.97
N PRO A 20 27.31 16.89 -5.71
CA PRO A 20 28.23 17.72 -6.44
C PRO A 20 29.65 17.46 -5.92
N SER A 21 30.51 16.93 -6.79
CA SER A 21 31.94 16.90 -6.58
C SER A 21 32.50 18.33 -6.65
N VAL A 22 33.01 18.84 -5.55
CA VAL A 22 33.78 20.07 -5.47
C VAL A 22 35.11 19.81 -6.14
N SER A 23 35.38 20.48 -7.26
CA SER A 23 36.71 20.66 -7.81
C SER A 23 37.08 22.14 -7.74
N ALA A 24 38.09 22.44 -6.96
CA ALA A 24 38.72 23.76 -6.87
C ALA A 24 39.68 23.95 -8.01
N ALA A 25 39.57 25.07 -8.73
CA ALA A 25 40.76 25.81 -9.23
C ALA A 25 40.34 27.11 -9.93
N SER A 26 40.89 28.17 -9.36
CA SER A 26 41.65 29.29 -10.01
C SER A 26 40.93 30.35 -10.80
N SER A 27 41.15 31.56 -10.29
CA SER A 27 40.92 32.91 -10.77
C SER A 27 41.37 33.20 -12.20
N ALA A 28 40.58 33.98 -12.94
CA ALA A 28 41.08 35.09 -13.77
C ALA A 28 39.87 35.98 -14.16
N SER A 29 40.03 37.25 -13.84
CA SER A 29 39.22 38.39 -14.25
C SER A 29 39.34 38.68 -15.76
N LEU A 30 38.27 39.20 -16.38
CA LEU A 30 38.31 40.37 -17.26
C LEU A 30 36.88 40.81 -17.69
N GLU A 31 36.72 42.09 -17.76
CA GLU A 31 35.53 42.91 -18.07
C GLU A 31 35.11 42.80 -19.54
N GLY A 32 33.82 43.14 -19.80
CA GLY A 32 33.38 43.48 -21.15
C GLY A 32 31.86 43.47 -21.33
N SER A 33 31.30 44.67 -21.37
CA SER A 33 29.95 45.09 -21.65
C SER A 33 29.27 44.50 -22.90
N SER A 34 27.96 44.33 -22.91
CA SER A 34 26.90 45.06 -23.62
C SER A 34 25.67 44.19 -23.94
N GLU A 35 24.55 44.72 -23.61
CA GLU A 35 23.16 44.65 -24.13
C GLU A 35 22.75 43.58 -25.15
N GLY A 36 21.63 42.90 -24.82
CA GLY A 36 20.83 42.14 -25.76
C GLY A 36 19.61 41.53 -25.08
N LYS A 37 18.47 42.27 -25.07
CA LYS A 37 17.16 41.74 -24.70
C LYS A 37 16.74 40.61 -25.63
N THR A 38 16.42 39.46 -25.12
CA THR A 38 15.38 38.56 -25.69
C THR A 38 14.77 37.73 -24.57
N SER A 39 13.49 37.94 -24.37
CA SER A 39 12.64 37.18 -23.48
C SER A 39 12.53 35.71 -23.97
N MET A 40 12.90 34.77 -23.14
CA MET A 40 12.45 33.41 -23.26
C MET A 40 11.84 32.99 -21.92
N ASP A 41 10.55 32.67 -21.97
CA ASP A 41 9.75 32.12 -20.89
C ASP A 41 10.43 30.89 -20.34
N SER A 42 11.01 31.01 -19.17
CA SER A 42 11.40 29.89 -18.35
C SER A 42 10.16 29.40 -17.62
N HIS A 43 9.57 28.30 -18.11
CA HIS A 43 8.63 27.49 -17.33
C HIS A 43 9.38 26.92 -16.13
N ALA A 44 9.47 27.73 -15.10
CA ALA A 44 9.80 27.24 -13.77
C ALA A 44 8.62 26.35 -13.29
N THR A 45 8.82 25.05 -13.33
CA THR A 45 7.97 24.09 -12.63
C THR A 45 8.10 24.41 -11.14
N ALA A 46 7.23 25.28 -10.65
CA ALA A 46 7.07 25.54 -9.23
C ALA A 46 6.61 24.21 -8.60
N ALA A 47 7.53 23.56 -7.89
CA ALA A 47 7.17 22.54 -6.91
C ALA A 47 6.25 23.23 -5.89
N ASN A 48 4.94 23.08 -6.07
CA ASN A 48 3.95 23.43 -5.07
C ASN A 48 4.22 22.59 -3.84
N ALA A 49 4.98 23.12 -2.90
CA ALA A 49 4.97 22.70 -1.53
C ALA A 49 3.56 23.00 -0.98
N THR A 50 2.63 22.08 -1.19
CA THR A 50 1.28 22.15 -0.66
C THR A 50 1.39 22.19 0.86
N LYS A 51 1.10 23.37 1.44
CA LYS A 51 0.97 23.59 2.87
C LYS A 51 0.15 22.42 3.46
N ALA A 52 0.71 21.69 4.43
CA ALA A 52 0.02 20.58 5.08
C ALA A 52 -1.37 21.06 5.50
N ALA A 53 -2.42 20.41 4.98
CA ALA A 53 -3.78 20.82 5.28
C ALA A 53 -4.04 20.57 6.76
N SER A 54 -4.34 21.64 7.50
CA SER A 54 -4.71 21.55 8.90
C SER A 54 -6.23 21.40 8.99
N PHE A 55 -6.70 20.28 9.53
CA PHE A 55 -8.12 20.05 9.80
C PHE A 55 -8.41 20.25 11.27
N SER A 56 -9.50 20.96 11.60
CA SER A 56 -9.86 21.30 12.98
C SER A 56 -10.19 20.06 13.84
N ASP A 57 -10.57 18.95 13.22
CA ASP A 57 -10.88 17.67 13.87
C ASP A 57 -9.74 16.64 13.78
N VAL A 58 -8.55 17.04 13.32
CA VAL A 58 -7.34 16.20 13.28
C VAL A 58 -6.22 16.88 14.09
N PRO A 59 -6.19 16.73 15.41
CA PRO A 59 -5.16 17.34 16.26
C PRO A 59 -3.77 16.74 15.98
N LYS A 60 -2.70 17.44 16.42
CA LYS A 60 -1.30 17.03 16.15
C LYS A 60 -0.95 15.61 16.60
N ASN A 61 -1.57 15.14 17.68
CA ASN A 61 -1.37 13.80 18.25
C ASN A 61 -2.43 12.79 17.80
N PHE A 62 -3.22 13.10 16.76
CA PHE A 62 -4.24 12.17 16.26
C PHE A 62 -3.58 10.92 15.68
N TRP A 63 -4.06 9.75 16.08
CA TRP A 63 -3.46 8.45 15.75
C TRP A 63 -3.29 8.18 14.25
N ALA A 64 -4.13 8.78 13.42
CA ALA A 64 -4.13 8.59 11.97
C ALA A 64 -3.56 9.81 11.20
N LYS A 65 -3.02 10.81 11.92
CA LYS A 65 -2.61 12.08 11.31
C LYS A 65 -1.64 11.87 10.16
N ASP A 66 -0.59 11.08 10.35
CA ASP A 66 0.45 10.86 9.32
C ASP A 66 -0.12 10.20 8.06
N SER A 67 -1.06 9.25 8.22
CA SER A 67 -1.76 8.61 7.11
C SER A 67 -2.66 9.59 6.37
N ILE A 68 -3.37 10.46 7.09
CA ILE A 68 -4.24 11.51 6.51
C ILE A 68 -3.39 12.52 5.76
N ASP A 69 -2.33 13.04 6.37
CA ASP A 69 -1.42 14.01 5.77
C ASP A 69 -0.79 13.46 4.48
N TYR A 70 -0.34 12.21 4.50
CA TYR A 70 0.19 11.54 3.32
C TYR A 70 -0.81 11.50 2.15
N LEU A 71 -2.05 11.09 2.42
CA LEU A 71 -3.08 11.02 1.39
C LEU A 71 -3.48 12.40 0.86
N VAL A 72 -3.50 13.42 1.73
CA VAL A 72 -3.81 14.81 1.36
C VAL A 72 -2.69 15.40 0.51
N GLN A 73 -1.42 15.23 0.92
CA GLN A 73 -0.25 15.69 0.17
C GLN A 73 -0.16 15.08 -1.24
N ASN A 74 -0.63 13.84 -1.39
CA ASN A 74 -0.69 13.15 -2.69
C ASN A 74 -2.01 13.39 -3.46
N GLY A 75 -2.89 14.30 -3.00
CA GLY A 75 -4.13 14.65 -3.70
C GLY A 75 -5.20 13.54 -3.71
N ILE A 76 -4.99 12.48 -2.94
CA ILE A 76 -5.88 11.30 -2.91
C ILE A 76 -7.17 11.59 -2.15
N ILE A 77 -7.07 12.36 -1.06
CA ILE A 77 -8.20 12.75 -0.24
C ILE A 77 -8.10 14.23 0.12
N SER A 78 -9.25 14.88 0.31
CA SER A 78 -9.31 16.27 0.78
C SER A 78 -10.27 16.36 1.96
N GLY A 79 -10.20 17.44 2.74
CA GLY A 79 -11.20 17.75 3.76
C GLY A 79 -12.49 18.33 3.19
N TYR A 80 -13.42 18.64 4.07
CA TYR A 80 -14.65 19.32 3.74
C TYR A 80 -14.45 20.87 3.68
N LYS A 81 -15.38 21.57 3.03
CA LYS A 81 -15.36 23.02 2.91
C LYS A 81 -15.38 23.77 4.26
N ASN A 82 -15.86 23.11 5.32
CA ASN A 82 -15.89 23.66 6.69
C ASN A 82 -14.56 23.51 7.47
N GLY A 83 -13.48 23.11 6.81
CA GLY A 83 -12.16 22.93 7.44
C GLY A 83 -12.01 21.65 8.28
N LYS A 84 -12.96 20.71 8.21
CA LYS A 84 -12.88 19.41 8.88
C LYS A 84 -12.48 18.30 7.92
N PHE A 85 -11.85 17.26 8.43
CA PHE A 85 -11.62 16.00 7.72
C PHE A 85 -12.85 15.09 7.75
N GLY A 86 -13.62 15.11 8.83
CA GLY A 86 -14.74 14.23 9.09
C GLY A 86 -14.30 12.89 9.69
N VAL A 87 -13.48 12.94 10.75
CA VAL A 87 -12.79 11.77 11.32
C VAL A 87 -13.70 10.60 11.67
N ASN A 88 -14.93 10.88 12.12
CA ASN A 88 -15.90 9.87 12.54
C ASN A 88 -17.01 9.62 11.51
N ASP A 89 -17.01 10.34 10.38
CA ASP A 89 -18.08 10.20 9.39
C ASP A 89 -18.05 8.82 8.76
N PRO A 90 -19.19 8.12 8.65
CA PRO A 90 -19.24 6.86 7.92
C PRO A 90 -18.79 7.06 6.48
N ILE A 91 -17.86 6.22 5.99
CA ILE A 91 -17.47 6.27 4.59
C ILE A 91 -18.55 5.62 3.71
N LYS A 92 -19.07 6.40 2.75
CA LYS A 92 -20.01 5.89 1.75
C LYS A 92 -19.25 5.14 0.65
N ARG A 93 -19.93 4.21 -0.01
CA ARG A 93 -19.34 3.40 -1.10
C ARG A 93 -18.90 4.26 -2.29
N GLU A 94 -19.67 5.30 -2.64
CA GLU A 94 -19.29 6.28 -3.69
C GLU A 94 -18.01 7.02 -3.34
N HIS A 95 -17.85 7.48 -2.10
CA HIS A 95 -16.64 8.17 -1.65
C HIS A 95 -15.44 7.22 -1.59
N ALA A 96 -15.64 5.97 -1.21
CA ALA A 96 -14.59 4.95 -1.26
C ALA A 96 -14.13 4.69 -2.70
N ALA A 97 -15.03 4.69 -3.69
CA ALA A 97 -14.68 4.57 -5.09
C ALA A 97 -13.81 5.73 -5.57
N ILE A 98 -14.19 6.97 -5.25
CA ILE A 98 -13.41 8.17 -5.62
C ILE A 98 -12.00 8.13 -5.01
N ILE A 99 -11.90 7.85 -3.71
CA ILE A 99 -10.61 7.79 -3.02
C ILE A 99 -9.73 6.69 -3.60
N LEU A 100 -10.30 5.51 -3.85
CA LEU A 100 -9.56 4.36 -4.37
C LEU A 100 -9.11 4.58 -5.82
N ALA A 101 -9.94 5.15 -6.69
CA ALA A 101 -9.58 5.50 -8.06
C ALA A 101 -8.40 6.48 -8.10
N LYS A 102 -8.42 7.53 -7.26
CA LYS A 102 -7.31 8.47 -7.11
C LYS A 102 -6.04 7.80 -6.58
N ALA A 103 -6.18 6.93 -5.57
CA ALA A 103 -5.05 6.18 -5.00
C ALA A 103 -4.38 5.26 -6.02
N LEU A 104 -5.15 4.71 -6.94
CA LEU A 104 -4.66 3.81 -8.00
C LEU A 104 -4.19 4.57 -9.26
N GLY A 105 -4.45 5.89 -9.35
CA GLY A 105 -4.09 6.69 -10.53
C GLY A 105 -4.75 6.17 -11.81
N VAL A 106 -5.98 5.64 -11.73
CA VAL A 106 -6.62 5.01 -12.89
C VAL A 106 -7.18 6.05 -13.85
N ASP A 107 -6.97 5.80 -15.15
CA ASP A 107 -7.62 6.54 -16.23
C ASP A 107 -9.13 6.25 -16.25
N LYS A 108 -9.94 7.32 -16.18
CA LYS A 108 -11.40 7.25 -16.11
C LYS A 108 -12.09 7.32 -17.47
N GLU A 109 -11.40 7.83 -18.50
CA GLU A 109 -12.02 8.15 -19.79
C GLU A 109 -12.45 6.93 -20.60
N SER A 110 -11.82 5.77 -20.38
CA SER A 110 -12.04 4.56 -21.18
C SER A 110 -12.94 3.50 -20.53
N ALA A 111 -13.72 3.83 -19.50
CA ALA A 111 -14.52 2.85 -18.80
C ALA A 111 -15.90 2.60 -19.43
N PRO A 112 -16.28 1.36 -19.74
CA PRO A 112 -17.62 1.04 -20.22
C PRO A 112 -18.64 1.22 -19.11
N ASN A 113 -19.91 1.47 -19.49
CA ASN A 113 -21.02 1.53 -18.54
C ASN A 113 -21.03 0.27 -17.65
N PRO A 114 -20.95 0.43 -16.31
CA PRO A 114 -20.92 -0.70 -15.38
C PRO A 114 -22.26 -1.43 -15.24
N GLY A 115 -23.35 -0.83 -15.71
CA GLY A 115 -24.71 -1.44 -15.74
C GLY A 115 -25.47 -1.37 -14.42
N PHE A 116 -25.03 -0.57 -13.44
CA PHE A 116 -25.77 -0.37 -12.19
C PHE A 116 -26.99 0.54 -12.41
N ARG A 117 -28.16 0.12 -11.95
CA ARG A 117 -29.41 0.89 -12.13
C ARG A 117 -29.46 2.19 -11.32
N ASP A 118 -28.70 2.25 -10.24
CA ASP A 118 -28.61 3.40 -9.31
C ASP A 118 -27.36 4.29 -9.54
N ILE A 119 -26.66 4.07 -10.65
CA ILE A 119 -25.50 4.88 -11.06
C ILE A 119 -25.75 5.38 -12.49
N PRO A 120 -26.55 6.44 -12.67
CA PRO A 120 -26.71 7.07 -13.97
C PRO A 120 -25.38 7.74 -14.40
N VAL A 121 -25.20 7.98 -15.69
CA VAL A 121 -23.99 8.64 -16.24
C VAL A 121 -23.72 10.03 -15.66
N THR A 122 -24.74 10.68 -15.13
CA THR A 122 -24.64 11.97 -14.44
C THR A 122 -24.23 11.88 -12.97
N HIS A 123 -24.07 10.65 -12.45
CA HIS A 123 -23.69 10.46 -11.04
C HIS A 123 -22.26 10.97 -10.80
N PRO A 124 -21.98 11.77 -9.75
CA PRO A 124 -20.66 12.38 -9.53
C PRO A 124 -19.48 11.41 -9.43
N ALA A 125 -19.73 10.16 -9.07
CA ALA A 125 -18.72 9.10 -8.98
C ALA A 125 -18.87 8.05 -10.11
N TYR A 126 -19.57 8.39 -11.22
CA TYR A 126 -19.83 7.43 -12.30
C TYR A 126 -18.54 6.86 -12.87
N ASP A 127 -17.59 7.72 -13.25
CA ASP A 127 -16.34 7.33 -13.92
C ASP A 127 -15.49 6.44 -13.02
N GLU A 128 -15.35 6.80 -11.75
CA GLU A 128 -14.58 6.02 -10.78
C GLU A 128 -15.21 4.64 -10.54
N ILE A 129 -16.54 4.57 -10.42
CA ILE A 129 -17.25 3.32 -10.24
C ILE A 129 -17.14 2.46 -11.52
N ALA A 130 -17.27 3.08 -12.69
CA ALA A 130 -17.19 2.38 -13.98
C ALA A 130 -15.80 1.76 -14.19
N VAL A 131 -14.73 2.53 -14.01
CA VAL A 131 -13.36 2.06 -14.21
C VAL A 131 -12.98 0.98 -13.19
N LEU A 132 -13.33 1.15 -11.92
CA LEU A 132 -13.06 0.15 -10.89
C LEU A 132 -13.87 -1.13 -11.09
N THR A 133 -15.07 -1.05 -11.67
CA THR A 133 -15.87 -2.23 -12.07
C THR A 133 -15.26 -2.93 -13.29
N LYS A 134 -14.76 -2.17 -14.28
CA LYS A 134 -14.03 -2.71 -15.44
C LYS A 134 -12.83 -3.56 -15.00
N TYR A 135 -12.09 -3.14 -13.98
CA TYR A 135 -10.94 -3.85 -13.46
C TYR A 135 -11.29 -4.93 -12.40
N GLY A 136 -12.57 -5.14 -12.10
CA GLY A 136 -13.02 -6.20 -11.18
C GLY A 136 -12.90 -5.85 -9.70
N VAL A 137 -12.54 -4.62 -9.35
CA VAL A 137 -12.50 -4.11 -7.97
C VAL A 137 -13.90 -4.14 -7.37
N PHE A 138 -14.88 -3.63 -8.10
CA PHE A 138 -16.28 -3.83 -7.80
C PHE A 138 -16.87 -4.98 -8.62
N SER A 139 -17.68 -5.81 -7.99
CA SER A 139 -18.45 -6.85 -8.70
C SER A 139 -19.62 -6.24 -9.45
N LYS A 140 -19.91 -6.76 -10.64
CA LYS A 140 -21.15 -6.45 -11.36
C LYS A 140 -22.35 -6.90 -10.54
N ALA A 141 -23.36 -6.04 -10.45
CA ALA A 141 -24.62 -6.29 -9.73
C ALA A 141 -25.73 -5.40 -10.32
N LYS A 142 -26.96 -5.63 -9.90
CA LYS A 142 -28.11 -4.78 -10.32
C LYS A 142 -28.00 -3.37 -9.74
N TYR A 143 -27.50 -3.23 -8.51
CA TYR A 143 -27.35 -1.97 -7.78
C TYR A 143 -25.95 -1.86 -7.17
N PHE A 144 -25.38 -0.67 -7.21
CA PHE A 144 -24.11 -0.35 -6.55
C PHE A 144 -24.28 0.07 -5.09
N ASN A 145 -25.41 0.71 -4.77
CA ASN A 145 -25.71 1.33 -3.48
C ASN A 145 -24.72 2.42 -3.09
N PRO A 146 -24.62 3.54 -3.85
CA PRO A 146 -23.58 4.57 -3.69
C PRO A 146 -23.57 5.21 -2.30
N SER A 147 -24.73 5.52 -1.73
CA SER A 147 -24.87 6.13 -0.40
C SER A 147 -24.75 5.13 0.74
N GLY A 148 -24.65 3.83 0.45
CA GLY A 148 -24.50 2.77 1.45
C GLY A 148 -23.16 2.90 2.17
N LYS A 149 -23.16 2.64 3.50
CA LYS A 149 -21.94 2.63 4.32
C LYS A 149 -21.05 1.43 3.95
N LEU A 150 -19.73 1.64 3.82
CA LEU A 150 -18.79 0.59 3.46
C LEU A 150 -18.54 -0.34 4.65
N LYS A 151 -18.78 -1.63 4.47
CA LYS A 151 -18.42 -2.66 5.45
C LYS A 151 -16.93 -2.99 5.36
N ARG A 152 -16.34 -3.40 6.49
CA ARG A 152 -14.92 -3.76 6.59
C ARG A 152 -14.54 -4.96 5.72
N SER A 153 -15.42 -5.95 5.54
CA SER A 153 -15.22 -7.05 4.57
C SER A 153 -15.21 -6.58 3.13
N HIS A 154 -16.10 -5.65 2.76
CA HIS A 154 -16.10 -5.07 1.41
C HIS A 154 -14.85 -4.23 1.16
N MET A 155 -14.38 -3.46 2.15
CA MET A 155 -13.10 -2.75 2.09
C MET A 155 -11.95 -3.72 1.81
N ALA A 156 -11.91 -4.87 2.51
CA ALA A 156 -10.85 -5.86 2.29
C ALA A 156 -10.82 -6.32 0.83
N LYS A 157 -11.97 -6.59 0.22
CA LYS A 157 -12.04 -6.95 -1.19
C LYS A 157 -11.53 -5.84 -2.10
N ILE A 158 -12.07 -4.62 -1.99
CA ILE A 158 -11.75 -3.54 -2.94
C ILE A 158 -10.29 -3.08 -2.85
N ILE A 159 -9.68 -3.16 -1.67
CA ILE A 159 -8.23 -2.89 -1.52
C ILE A 159 -7.40 -4.03 -2.09
N THR A 160 -7.70 -5.29 -1.77
CA THR A 160 -6.95 -6.43 -2.31
C THR A 160 -6.99 -6.47 -3.83
N GLU A 161 -8.18 -6.33 -4.44
CA GLU A 161 -8.34 -6.36 -5.89
C GLU A 161 -7.77 -5.10 -6.56
N GLY A 162 -8.00 -3.92 -5.97
CA GLY A 162 -7.52 -2.65 -6.53
C GLY A 162 -6.01 -2.55 -6.59
N PHE A 163 -5.34 -2.90 -5.52
CA PHE A 163 -3.87 -2.89 -5.46
C PHE A 163 -3.21 -4.16 -6.00
N GLY A 164 -3.99 -5.16 -6.40
CA GLY A 164 -3.48 -6.40 -6.98
C GLY A 164 -2.64 -7.23 -6.02
N PHE A 165 -3.00 -7.24 -4.71
CA PHE A 165 -2.30 -8.09 -3.75
C PHE A 165 -2.53 -9.56 -4.06
N ASP A 166 -1.45 -10.35 -4.09
CA ASP A 166 -1.53 -11.80 -4.19
C ASP A 166 -2.19 -12.38 -2.94
N TYR A 167 -3.08 -13.37 -3.13
CA TYR A 167 -3.81 -13.93 -2.00
C TYR A 167 -2.87 -14.65 -1.04
N SER A 168 -2.98 -14.31 0.25
CA SER A 168 -2.25 -14.94 1.34
C SER A 168 -3.23 -15.38 2.43
N TYR A 169 -3.01 -16.56 2.98
CA TYR A 169 -3.85 -17.20 4.00
C TYR A 169 -3.11 -17.42 5.32
N LEU A 170 -2.00 -16.71 5.54
CA LEU A 170 -1.16 -16.87 6.72
C LEU A 170 -1.80 -16.32 7.99
N VAL A 171 -2.70 -15.36 7.86
CA VAL A 171 -3.43 -14.76 8.99
C VAL A 171 -4.89 -15.17 8.94
N SER A 172 -5.42 -15.60 10.08
CA SER A 172 -6.83 -15.93 10.28
C SER A 172 -7.42 -15.14 11.44
N PHE A 173 -8.73 -14.94 11.43
CA PHE A 173 -9.47 -14.25 12.47
C PHE A 173 -10.58 -15.13 13.01
N LYS A 174 -10.86 -15.05 14.32
CA LYS A 174 -11.84 -15.90 15.03
C LYS A 174 -13.26 -15.78 14.48
N ASP A 175 -13.62 -14.63 13.94
CA ASP A 175 -14.94 -14.28 13.42
C ASP A 175 -15.05 -14.34 11.89
N VAL A 176 -14.06 -14.92 11.21
CA VAL A 176 -14.07 -15.09 9.75
C VAL A 176 -13.79 -16.56 9.42
N LYS A 177 -14.82 -17.27 8.99
CA LYS A 177 -14.69 -18.68 8.59
C LYS A 177 -14.02 -18.79 7.22
N SER A 178 -13.34 -19.88 6.95
CA SER A 178 -12.72 -20.16 5.63
C SER A 178 -13.74 -20.25 4.49
N SER A 179 -15.01 -20.53 4.81
CA SER A 179 -16.15 -20.54 3.87
C SER A 179 -16.73 -19.14 3.59
N ASP A 180 -16.30 -18.10 4.31
CA ASP A 180 -16.76 -16.74 4.07
C ASP A 180 -16.27 -16.25 2.69
N PRO A 181 -17.14 -15.67 1.83
CA PRO A 181 -16.74 -15.20 0.50
C PRO A 181 -15.67 -14.10 0.53
N PHE A 182 -15.48 -13.44 1.67
CA PHE A 182 -14.44 -12.42 1.87
C PHE A 182 -13.19 -12.97 2.56
N TYR A 183 -13.15 -14.25 2.97
CA TYR A 183 -12.03 -14.84 3.71
C TYR A 183 -10.68 -14.56 3.07
N LYS A 184 -10.53 -14.85 1.76
CA LYS A 184 -9.27 -14.66 1.04
C LYS A 184 -8.77 -13.21 1.07
N TYR A 185 -9.65 -12.24 0.94
CA TYR A 185 -9.30 -10.82 0.98
C TYR A 185 -8.90 -10.36 2.38
N ILE A 186 -9.65 -10.82 3.38
CA ILE A 186 -9.41 -10.50 4.79
C ILE A 186 -8.08 -11.09 5.24
N ALA A 187 -7.82 -12.37 4.94
CA ALA A 187 -6.57 -13.04 5.26
C ALA A 187 -5.37 -12.35 4.57
N THR A 188 -5.53 -11.96 3.30
CA THR A 188 -4.51 -11.23 2.53
C THR A 188 -4.15 -9.90 3.19
N LEU A 189 -5.13 -9.06 3.54
CA LEU A 189 -4.85 -7.78 4.19
C LEU A 189 -4.31 -7.93 5.60
N GLY A 190 -4.71 -8.99 6.32
CA GLY A 190 -4.12 -9.35 7.60
C GLY A 190 -2.64 -9.69 7.45
N SER A 191 -2.31 -10.57 6.51
CA SER A 191 -0.94 -11.00 6.20
C SER A 191 -0.06 -9.85 5.71
N ALA A 192 -0.64 -8.89 4.98
CA ALA A 192 0.07 -7.70 4.50
C ALA A 192 0.22 -6.60 5.57
N GLY A 193 -0.30 -6.77 6.78
CA GLY A 193 -0.27 -5.76 7.84
C GLY A 193 -1.12 -4.51 7.57
N ILE A 194 -2.05 -4.61 6.61
CA ILE A 194 -2.93 -3.50 6.23
C ILE A 194 -4.12 -3.45 7.18
N ALA A 195 -4.71 -4.60 7.54
CA ALA A 195 -5.92 -4.69 8.34
C ALA A 195 -5.84 -5.79 9.41
N GLY A 196 -5.21 -5.52 10.54
CA GLY A 196 -4.87 -6.50 11.58
C GLY A 196 -5.99 -6.90 12.55
N GLY A 197 -7.18 -6.31 12.52
CA GLY A 197 -8.23 -6.61 13.51
C GLY A 197 -7.92 -6.17 14.95
N SER A 198 -8.67 -6.68 15.91
CA SER A 198 -8.47 -6.44 17.34
C SER A 198 -8.78 -7.71 18.13
N ASN A 199 -7.91 -8.08 19.07
CA ASN A 199 -8.06 -9.29 19.92
C ASN A 199 -8.33 -10.59 19.14
N GLY A 200 -7.83 -10.68 17.91
CA GLY A 200 -8.04 -11.82 17.01
C GLY A 200 -9.37 -11.79 16.24
N TYR A 201 -10.11 -10.67 16.29
CA TYR A 201 -11.36 -10.46 15.54
C TYR A 201 -11.17 -9.44 14.42
N PHE A 202 -11.66 -9.73 13.23
CA PHE A 202 -11.63 -8.81 12.09
C PHE A 202 -12.81 -7.84 12.09
N MET A 203 -13.95 -8.26 12.58
CA MET A 203 -15.23 -7.53 12.56
C MET A 203 -15.73 -7.24 11.12
N PRO A 204 -15.99 -8.27 10.29
CA PRO A 204 -16.28 -8.12 8.86
C PRO A 204 -17.50 -7.26 8.55
N ASN A 205 -18.51 -7.27 9.43
CA ASN A 205 -19.76 -6.51 9.26
C ASN A 205 -19.71 -5.08 9.82
N LYS A 206 -18.63 -4.70 10.53
CA LYS A 206 -18.47 -3.32 11.02
C LYS A 206 -18.45 -2.34 9.85
N THR A 207 -19.20 -1.26 9.93
CA THR A 207 -19.09 -0.14 9.01
C THR A 207 -17.86 0.70 9.35
N LEU A 208 -17.14 1.15 8.34
CA LEU A 208 -15.94 1.98 8.50
C LEU A 208 -16.31 3.45 8.54
N ASN A 209 -15.54 4.20 9.32
CA ASN A 209 -15.50 5.65 9.19
C ASN A 209 -14.42 6.09 8.16
N ARG A 210 -14.43 7.37 7.84
CA ARG A 210 -13.55 7.98 6.84
C ARG A 210 -12.08 7.84 7.24
N THR A 211 -11.75 8.02 8.52
CA THR A 211 -10.38 7.83 9.04
C THR A 211 -9.90 6.40 8.86
N GLU A 212 -10.70 5.42 9.28
CA GLU A 212 -10.33 4.00 9.18
C GLU A 212 -10.06 3.60 7.72
N PHE A 213 -10.93 4.02 6.78
CA PHE A 213 -10.73 3.75 5.37
C PHE A 213 -9.47 4.42 4.83
N SER A 214 -9.20 5.68 5.20
CA SER A 214 -7.99 6.41 4.81
C SER A 214 -6.72 5.70 5.27
N VAL A 215 -6.70 5.22 6.51
CA VAL A 215 -5.56 4.46 7.03
C VAL A 215 -5.32 3.17 6.25
N PHE A 216 -6.38 2.44 5.85
CA PHE A 216 -6.21 1.25 5.02
C PHE A 216 -5.66 1.57 3.63
N VAL A 217 -6.11 2.66 3.01
CA VAL A 217 -5.57 3.12 1.72
C VAL A 217 -4.12 3.56 1.85
N ALA A 218 -3.76 4.33 2.88
CA ALA A 218 -2.39 4.73 3.15
C ALA A 218 -1.46 3.52 3.36
N ARG A 219 -1.91 2.50 4.11
CA ARG A 219 -1.17 1.25 4.32
C ARG A 219 -1.03 0.41 3.05
N ALA A 220 -2.01 0.45 2.16
CA ALA A 220 -1.91 -0.23 0.88
C ALA A 220 -0.88 0.42 -0.04
N LEU A 221 -0.83 1.75 -0.08
CA LEU A 221 0.10 2.54 -0.88
C LEU A 221 1.53 2.50 -0.34
N GLU A 222 1.67 2.63 0.99
CA GLU A 222 2.97 2.92 1.61
C GLU A 222 3.24 1.94 2.77
N PRO A 223 4.21 1.03 2.62
CA PRO A 223 4.52 0.01 3.63
C PRO A 223 4.84 0.56 5.02
N ARG A 224 5.41 1.78 5.14
CA ARG A 224 5.72 2.39 6.45
C ARG A 224 4.50 2.61 7.37
N PHE A 225 3.29 2.66 6.80
CA PHE A 225 2.06 2.79 7.59
C PHE A 225 1.48 1.45 8.05
N ARG A 226 1.95 0.33 7.50
CA ARG A 226 1.47 -1.01 7.86
C ARG A 226 1.82 -1.32 9.31
N THR A 227 0.99 -2.13 9.97
CA THR A 227 1.18 -2.47 11.38
C THR A 227 2.09 -3.66 11.56
N GLY A 228 2.87 -3.67 12.64
CA GLY A 228 3.72 -4.78 13.02
C GLY A 228 5.10 -4.76 12.35
N VAL A 229 5.78 -5.90 12.38
CA VAL A 229 7.03 -6.11 11.66
C VAL A 229 6.71 -6.51 10.23
N GLN A 230 6.99 -5.63 9.31
CA GLN A 230 6.75 -5.81 7.87
C GLN A 230 8.03 -6.21 7.16
N VAL A 231 7.91 -6.77 5.96
CA VAL A 231 9.03 -7.23 5.15
C VAL A 231 8.90 -6.72 3.72
N ASP A 232 10.01 -6.27 3.17
CA ASP A 232 10.16 -5.95 1.78
C ASP A 232 11.29 -6.79 1.16
N VAL A 233 11.02 -7.44 0.03
CA VAL A 233 12.00 -8.28 -0.67
C VAL A 233 12.88 -7.40 -1.54
N GLN A 234 14.18 -7.40 -1.26
CA GLN A 234 15.16 -6.65 -2.04
C GLN A 234 15.73 -7.46 -3.21
N SER A 235 16.02 -8.71 -2.97
CA SER A 235 16.51 -9.63 -4.01
C SER A 235 16.27 -11.09 -3.63
N VAL A 236 16.15 -11.93 -4.67
CA VAL A 236 16.02 -13.38 -4.53
C VAL A 236 16.91 -14.04 -5.59
N GLN A 237 17.66 -15.08 -5.18
CA GLN A 237 18.51 -15.85 -6.09
C GLN A 237 18.65 -17.30 -5.68
N TYR A 238 18.70 -18.21 -6.65
CA TYR A 238 19.14 -19.59 -6.42
C TYR A 238 20.66 -19.61 -6.23
N LEU A 239 21.11 -20.38 -5.26
CA LEU A 239 22.52 -20.63 -5.02
C LEU A 239 22.99 -21.93 -5.69
N SER A 240 24.32 -22.07 -5.87
CA SER A 240 24.93 -23.29 -6.44
C SER A 240 24.68 -24.53 -5.60
N ASP A 241 24.51 -24.39 -4.28
CA ASP A 241 24.19 -25.47 -3.34
C ASP A 241 22.69 -25.87 -3.33
N GLY A 242 21.91 -25.28 -4.23
CA GLY A 242 20.48 -25.57 -4.40
C GLY A 242 19.55 -24.82 -3.45
N ARG A 243 20.06 -24.06 -2.47
CA ARG A 243 19.25 -23.18 -1.62
C ARG A 243 18.77 -21.95 -2.40
N LEU A 244 17.76 -21.27 -1.83
CA LEU A 244 17.32 -19.99 -2.35
C LEU A 244 17.58 -18.91 -1.31
N LYS A 245 18.44 -17.93 -1.68
CA LYS A 245 18.78 -16.78 -0.85
C LYS A 245 17.80 -15.65 -1.11
N MET A 246 17.32 -15.01 -0.05
CA MET A 246 16.45 -13.86 -0.09
C MET A 246 16.98 -12.76 0.82
N ASN A 247 17.26 -11.59 0.26
CA ASN A 247 17.61 -10.40 1.02
C ASN A 247 16.36 -9.59 1.27
N LEU A 248 16.13 -9.22 2.52
CA LEU A 248 14.94 -8.56 3.02
C LEU A 248 15.30 -7.27 3.73
N ILE A 249 14.39 -6.30 3.70
CA ILE A 249 14.35 -5.24 4.69
C ILE A 249 13.13 -5.49 5.58
N MET A 250 13.35 -5.62 6.87
CA MET A 250 12.30 -5.67 7.88
C MET A 250 12.05 -4.26 8.43
N TYR A 251 10.79 -3.87 8.52
CA TYR A 251 10.34 -2.59 9.07
C TYR A 251 9.55 -2.85 10.34
N ASN A 252 9.91 -2.19 11.42
CA ASN A 252 9.10 -2.19 12.64
C ASN A 252 8.26 -0.91 12.68
N ASN A 253 7.01 -1.01 12.27
CA ASN A 253 6.05 0.11 12.25
C ASN A 253 5.28 0.23 13.56
N THR A 254 5.90 -0.14 14.68
CA THR A 254 5.33 -0.01 16.01
C THR A 254 6.06 1.03 16.83
N ARG A 255 5.49 1.41 17.99
CA ARG A 255 6.07 2.39 18.90
C ARG A 255 7.12 1.82 19.86
N GLN A 256 7.37 0.51 19.79
CA GLN A 256 8.30 -0.19 20.68
C GLN A 256 9.29 -1.00 19.84
N SER A 257 10.48 -1.23 20.37
CA SER A 257 11.47 -2.10 19.71
C SER A 257 10.97 -3.53 19.66
N ALA A 258 10.98 -4.15 18.48
CA ALA A 258 10.61 -5.53 18.26
C ALA A 258 11.85 -6.44 18.32
N PHE A 259 11.78 -7.54 19.04
CA PHE A 259 12.81 -8.57 19.13
C PHE A 259 12.22 -9.98 19.13
N ASN A 260 13.04 -11.03 19.10
CA ASN A 260 12.59 -12.41 18.93
C ASN A 260 11.63 -12.59 17.76
N ILE A 261 11.98 -11.96 16.63
CA ILE A 261 11.14 -11.99 15.44
C ILE A 261 11.18 -13.41 14.86
N LYS A 262 10.00 -13.98 14.67
CA LYS A 262 9.81 -15.29 14.01
C LYS A 262 8.89 -15.10 12.82
N GLY A 263 9.21 -15.73 11.70
CA GLY A 263 8.41 -15.60 10.48
C GLY A 263 8.19 -16.91 9.75
N LYS A 264 7.01 -17.07 9.18
CA LYS A 264 6.72 -18.05 8.11
C LYS A 264 6.65 -17.29 6.79
N TYR A 265 7.13 -17.90 5.72
CA TYR A 265 7.24 -17.25 4.42
C TYR A 265 6.74 -18.15 3.29
N GLU A 266 6.04 -17.55 2.35
CA GLU A 266 5.65 -18.15 1.07
C GLU A 266 6.12 -17.23 -0.04
N LEU A 267 7.06 -17.69 -0.86
CA LEU A 267 7.60 -16.95 -2.01
C LEU A 267 6.90 -17.37 -3.29
N TYR A 268 6.43 -16.41 -4.05
CA TYR A 268 5.78 -16.64 -5.34
C TYR A 268 6.54 -15.94 -6.47
N ALA A 269 6.51 -16.54 -7.66
CA ALA A 269 6.87 -15.90 -8.92
C ALA A 269 5.61 -15.86 -9.79
N GLY A 270 5.03 -14.68 -9.95
CA GLY A 270 3.70 -14.52 -10.47
C GLY A 270 2.67 -15.25 -9.61
N ARG A 271 2.07 -16.34 -10.13
CA ARG A 271 1.10 -17.18 -9.40
C ARG A 271 1.68 -18.51 -8.92
N THR A 272 2.94 -18.77 -9.20
CA THR A 272 3.58 -20.05 -8.86
C THR A 272 4.23 -19.96 -7.49
N LEU A 273 3.86 -20.84 -6.57
CA LEU A 273 4.54 -20.99 -5.29
C LEU A 273 5.96 -21.53 -5.54
N VAL A 274 6.98 -20.72 -5.29
CA VAL A 274 8.39 -21.07 -5.47
C VAL A 274 8.93 -21.81 -4.26
N ALA A 275 8.70 -21.26 -3.07
CA ALA A 275 9.21 -21.82 -1.82
C ALA A 275 8.27 -21.49 -0.65
N LYS A 276 8.27 -22.38 0.36
CA LYS A 276 7.47 -22.20 1.58
C LYS A 276 8.24 -22.75 2.77
N THR A 277 8.33 -21.96 3.84
CA THR A 277 8.94 -22.43 5.11
C THR A 277 8.13 -23.57 5.71
N SER A 278 8.81 -24.63 6.14
CA SER A 278 8.22 -25.76 6.84
C SER A 278 7.77 -25.39 8.26
N THR A 279 8.55 -24.53 8.92
CA THR A 279 8.29 -24.01 10.28
C THR A 279 8.60 -22.52 10.33
N ALA A 280 8.15 -21.84 11.40
CA ALA A 280 8.55 -20.46 11.63
C ALA A 280 10.06 -20.35 11.85
N ARG A 281 10.71 -19.46 11.14
CA ARG A 281 12.15 -19.14 11.30
C ARG A 281 12.33 -18.06 12.34
N GLU A 282 13.27 -18.28 13.24
CA GLU A 282 13.66 -17.30 14.23
C GLU A 282 14.86 -16.49 13.73
N PHE A 283 14.73 -15.16 13.75
CA PHE A 283 15.82 -14.24 13.47
C PHE A 283 16.56 -13.92 14.79
N LYS A 284 17.46 -14.82 15.15
CA LYS A 284 18.27 -14.66 16.36
C LYS A 284 19.08 -13.35 16.27
N ASN A 285 19.14 -12.62 17.38
CA ASN A 285 19.87 -11.35 17.50
C ASN A 285 19.39 -10.22 16.56
N VAL A 286 18.18 -10.35 16.01
CA VAL A 286 17.52 -9.27 15.26
C VAL A 286 16.60 -8.51 16.20
N THR A 287 17.02 -7.27 16.54
CA THR A 287 16.17 -6.27 17.18
C THR A 287 16.00 -5.13 16.22
N ILE A 288 14.77 -4.65 16.07
CA ILE A 288 14.43 -3.52 15.20
C ILE A 288 13.76 -2.46 16.07
N GLY A 289 14.40 -1.31 16.22
CA GLY A 289 13.88 -0.18 17.01
C GLY A 289 12.51 0.30 16.50
N ALA A 290 11.81 1.05 17.35
CA ALA A 290 10.52 1.66 16.97
C ALA A 290 10.66 2.53 15.72
N ASN A 291 9.80 2.34 14.73
CA ASN A 291 9.83 3.03 13.45
C ASN A 291 11.17 2.93 12.69
N GLN A 292 11.92 1.85 12.91
CA GLN A 292 13.19 1.60 12.24
C GLN A 292 13.11 0.41 11.27
N LYS A 293 14.15 0.28 10.45
CA LYS A 293 14.32 -0.82 9.49
C LYS A 293 15.65 -1.52 9.69
N LYS A 294 15.71 -2.80 9.31
CA LYS A 294 16.93 -3.62 9.36
C LYS A 294 17.00 -4.55 8.15
N ALA A 295 18.17 -4.59 7.50
CA ALA A 295 18.43 -5.56 6.44
C ALA A 295 18.69 -6.94 7.07
N VAL A 296 18.09 -7.96 6.47
CA VAL A 296 18.19 -9.36 6.93
C VAL A 296 18.33 -10.26 5.71
N THR A 297 19.17 -11.28 5.81
CA THR A 297 19.27 -12.34 4.81
C THR A 297 18.57 -13.59 5.32
N PHE A 298 17.74 -14.18 4.46
CA PHE A 298 16.99 -15.40 4.73
C PHE A 298 17.32 -16.45 3.67
N TYR A 299 17.26 -17.74 4.06
CA TYR A 299 17.49 -18.86 3.15
C TYR A 299 16.34 -19.87 3.24
N PHE A 300 15.76 -20.23 2.11
CA PHE A 300 15.00 -21.44 2.00
C PHE A 300 15.95 -22.61 1.73
N SER A 301 15.76 -23.70 2.45
CA SER A 301 16.45 -24.96 2.18
C SER A 301 15.96 -25.59 0.88
N THR A 302 16.70 -26.53 0.34
CA THR A 302 16.31 -27.27 -0.88
C THR A 302 14.95 -27.97 -0.72
N SER A 303 14.63 -28.50 0.45
CA SER A 303 13.34 -29.17 0.75
C SER A 303 12.16 -28.21 0.83
N GLU A 304 12.41 -26.94 1.05
CA GLU A 304 11.38 -25.90 1.12
C GLU A 304 11.06 -25.29 -0.24
N ILE A 305 11.90 -25.51 -1.26
CA ILE A 305 11.64 -25.09 -2.64
C ILE A 305 10.62 -26.07 -3.24
N LYS A 306 9.51 -25.54 -3.72
CA LYS A 306 8.40 -26.30 -4.29
C LYS A 306 8.46 -26.36 -5.82
N ASN A 307 8.84 -25.23 -6.42
CA ASN A 307 8.99 -25.12 -7.86
C ASN A 307 10.22 -24.26 -8.19
N LYS A 308 11.12 -24.78 -9.02
CA LYS A 308 12.27 -24.03 -9.51
C LYS A 308 11.91 -23.37 -10.85
N VAL A 309 11.60 -22.08 -10.79
CA VAL A 309 11.15 -21.27 -11.93
C VAL A 309 11.96 -19.98 -12.03
N SER A 310 11.79 -19.23 -13.12
CA SER A 310 12.38 -17.91 -13.25
C SER A 310 11.84 -16.97 -12.16
N LEU A 311 12.74 -16.26 -11.47
CA LEU A 311 12.43 -15.36 -10.36
C LEU A 311 12.03 -13.98 -10.91
N LYS A 312 10.94 -13.94 -11.70
CA LYS A 312 10.30 -12.71 -12.18
C LYS A 312 8.99 -12.49 -11.43
N ASP A 313 8.59 -11.23 -11.28
CA ASP A 313 7.34 -10.83 -10.59
C ASP A 313 7.21 -11.48 -9.21
N ILE A 314 8.26 -11.31 -8.39
CA ILE A 314 8.34 -11.92 -7.06
C ILE A 314 7.41 -11.22 -6.09
N SER A 315 6.65 -12.01 -5.35
CA SER A 315 5.86 -11.58 -4.20
C SER A 315 6.09 -12.48 -2.99
N LEU A 316 5.93 -11.94 -1.79
CA LEU A 316 6.15 -12.64 -0.54
C LEU A 316 4.92 -12.56 0.35
N GLY A 317 4.33 -13.73 0.65
CA GLY A 317 3.40 -13.88 1.77
C GLY A 317 4.19 -14.19 3.05
N TYR A 318 3.80 -13.58 4.17
CA TYR A 318 4.46 -13.84 5.44
C TYR A 318 3.53 -13.67 6.64
N GLU A 319 3.87 -14.36 7.73
CA GLU A 319 3.30 -14.21 9.05
C GLU A 319 4.43 -13.99 10.04
N HIS A 320 4.40 -12.89 10.79
CA HIS A 320 5.40 -12.59 11.80
C HIS A 320 4.81 -12.63 13.21
N SER A 321 5.62 -13.11 14.16
CA SER A 321 5.45 -12.89 15.58
C SER A 321 6.71 -12.26 16.17
N TRP A 322 6.56 -11.42 17.18
CA TRP A 322 7.65 -10.72 17.86
C TRP A 322 7.29 -10.44 19.31
N LYS A 323 8.30 -10.02 20.09
CA LYS A 323 8.12 -9.52 21.45
C LYS A 323 8.54 -8.06 21.51
N TYR A 324 8.02 -7.34 22.46
CA TYR A 324 8.44 -5.99 22.83
C TYR A 324 9.20 -6.01 24.16
N TYR A 325 10.14 -5.09 24.35
CA TYR A 325 10.67 -4.80 25.67
C TYR A 325 9.54 -4.17 26.50
N GLN A 326 9.34 -4.68 27.70
CA GLN A 326 8.40 -4.14 28.69
C GLN A 326 8.96 -2.86 29.31
#